data_2339bc99208c9ee0c4c332a8c2324a89
#
_entry.id   2339bc99208c9ee0c4c332a8c2324a89
#
_cell.length_a   1.000
_cell.length_b   1.000
_cell.length_c   1.000
_cell.angle_alpha   90.00
_cell.angle_beta   90.00
_cell.angle_gamma   90.00
#
_symmetry.space_group_name_H-M   'P 1'
#
loop_
_entity.id
_entity.type
_entity.pdbx_description
1 polymer ?
#
loop_
_entity_poly.entity_id
_entity_poly.type
_entity_poly.pdbx_seq_one_letter_code
_entity_poly.pdbx_strand_id
1 'polypeptide(L)'
;MHLSRCTRAATPHARRLSSSAASVQVTHSERGSRLAALRERLTEESRQGPTFVEQALSLEDFAFEPEAAPGAKPSRKPNASNRKPKWLKAQPTQGANYERLRKTVKSLGLSTVCEEAKCPNIGECWGGGKDGIATATIMLMGDTCTRGCSFCAIKTSKKPKPLDPEEPEKVAEAIAAWGLDYIVFTSVDRDDYEDLGAGHFAKTVSTLRAKLPEILIECLTPDFQGHDNLIDQVATSGLDVFAHNLETVERLQRRARDYRANYKQSLHVLERAKLAAPHLVTKTSLMLGVGERNEDLFQTLRDLRNSGVDVVTFGQYLRPSTKHMPVKSYVTPEAFAEWQKVAEQMGFLYVASGPMVRSSYKAGEFFMKNLLKNRKAQQVVA
;
A
#
# COMPACT_ATOMS: atom_id res chain seq x y z
N MET A 1 -36.84 -41.86 59.98
CA MET A 1 -37.60 -43.05 59.53
C MET A 1 -37.48 -43.13 58.02
N HIS A 2 -36.92 -44.27 57.56
CA HIS A 2 -37.00 -44.93 56.26
C HIS A 2 -36.67 -44.14 54.98
N LEU A 3 -35.53 -44.39 54.36
CA LEU A 3 -35.12 -45.54 53.52
C LEU A 3 -36.04 -45.79 52.32
N SER A 4 -35.50 -45.60 51.08
CA SER A 4 -35.34 -46.63 50.02
C SER A 4 -35.02 -46.00 48.73
N ARG A 5 -33.88 -46.16 48.15
CA ARG A 5 -33.30 -47.17 47.24
C ARG A 5 -34.00 -47.34 45.87
N CYS A 6 -33.17 -47.34 44.91
CA CYS A 6 -33.16 -48.01 43.58
C CYS A 6 -33.65 -47.17 42.37
N THR A 7 -33.09 -47.19 41.19
CA THR A 7 -32.15 -48.08 40.52
C THR A 7 -31.65 -47.40 39.19
N ARG A 8 -30.54 -47.84 38.68
CA ARG A 8 -29.86 -47.67 37.42
C ARG A 8 -30.76 -47.58 36.17
N ALA A 9 -30.37 -46.73 35.22
CA ALA A 9 -30.43 -47.08 33.82
C ALA A 9 -29.39 -46.27 32.99
N ALA A 10 -28.84 -46.93 32.08
CA ALA A 10 -27.67 -46.84 31.26
C ALA A 10 -27.53 -45.60 30.35
N THR A 11 -26.28 -45.27 30.07
CA THR A 11 -25.72 -44.40 29.02
C THR A 11 -26.09 -44.80 27.60
N PRO A 12 -26.01 -43.84 26.67
CA PRO A 12 -25.19 -44.14 25.50
C PRO A 12 -24.08 -43.11 25.24
N HIS A 13 -22.94 -43.63 24.83
CA HIS A 13 -21.76 -42.99 24.31
C HIS A 13 -22.06 -41.91 23.25
N ALA A 14 -21.72 -40.67 23.56
CA ALA A 14 -21.45 -39.65 22.51
C ALA A 14 -19.95 -39.62 22.25
N ARG A 15 -19.54 -40.16 21.10
CA ARG A 15 -18.19 -40.03 20.54
C ARG A 15 -17.89 -38.55 20.37
N ARG A 16 -16.97 -38.01 21.15
CA ARG A 16 -16.29 -36.75 20.86
C ARG A 16 -15.37 -36.98 19.67
N LEU A 17 -15.72 -36.42 18.55
CA LEU A 17 -14.78 -36.17 17.45
C LEU A 17 -13.89 -34.99 17.88
N SER A 18 -12.73 -35.29 18.39
CA SER A 18 -11.66 -34.32 18.59
C SER A 18 -11.06 -33.99 17.21
N SER A 19 -11.53 -32.92 16.60
CA SER A 19 -10.78 -32.28 15.49
C SER A 19 -9.63 -31.49 16.12
N SER A 20 -8.47 -32.11 16.24
CA SER A 20 -7.21 -31.40 16.50
C SER A 20 -6.83 -30.61 15.22
N ALA A 21 -7.32 -29.41 15.10
CA ALA A 21 -6.68 -28.41 14.23
C ALA A 21 -5.34 -28.06 14.91
N ALA A 22 -4.29 -28.75 14.53
CA ALA A 22 -2.93 -28.38 14.89
C ALA A 22 -2.64 -27.02 14.20
N SER A 23 -2.82 -25.94 14.95
CA SER A 23 -2.26 -24.64 14.58
C SER A 23 -0.74 -24.78 14.62
N VAL A 24 -0.13 -24.85 13.43
CA VAL A 24 1.33 -24.82 13.30
C VAL A 24 1.77 -23.43 13.76
N GLN A 25 2.17 -23.31 15.02
CA GLN A 25 2.84 -22.13 15.55
C GLN A 25 4.25 -22.11 14.95
N VAL A 26 4.42 -21.27 13.93
CA VAL A 26 5.74 -20.99 13.37
C VAL A 26 6.54 -20.24 14.42
N THR A 27 7.66 -20.79 14.87
CA THR A 27 8.51 -20.18 15.91
C THR A 27 9.11 -18.85 15.44
N HIS A 28 9.41 -17.93 16.37
CA HIS A 28 10.07 -16.64 16.05
C HIS A 28 11.38 -16.84 15.28
N SER A 29 12.15 -17.90 15.60
CA SER A 29 13.41 -18.25 14.92
C SER A 29 13.21 -18.62 13.45
N GLU A 30 12.16 -19.40 13.13
CA GLU A 30 11.87 -19.79 11.74
C GLU A 30 11.36 -18.61 10.89
N ARG A 31 10.68 -17.62 11.51
CA ARG A 31 10.27 -16.38 10.83
C ARG A 31 11.48 -15.52 10.47
N GLY A 32 12.42 -15.34 11.40
CA GLY A 32 13.64 -14.57 11.19
C GLY A 32 14.51 -15.11 10.06
N SER A 33 14.71 -16.44 10.01
CA SER A 33 15.50 -17.06 8.94
C SER A 33 14.87 -16.89 7.55
N ARG A 34 13.54 -16.89 7.47
CA ARG A 34 12.81 -16.72 6.19
C ARG A 34 12.84 -15.29 5.69
N LEU A 35 12.73 -14.32 6.58
CA LEU A 35 12.85 -12.89 6.24
C LEU A 35 14.27 -12.56 5.81
N ALA A 36 15.28 -13.13 6.48
CA ALA A 36 16.68 -13.00 6.07
C ALA A 36 16.91 -13.56 4.66
N ALA A 37 16.42 -14.76 4.36
CA ALA A 37 16.52 -15.37 3.03
C ALA A 37 15.80 -14.57 1.94
N LEU A 38 14.62 -13.96 2.26
CA LEU A 38 13.93 -13.08 1.33
C LEU A 38 14.72 -11.80 1.06
N ARG A 39 15.27 -11.18 2.11
CA ARG A 39 16.12 -9.98 1.98
C ARG A 39 17.35 -10.25 1.14
N GLU A 40 18.02 -11.38 1.38
CA GLU A 40 19.18 -11.81 0.61
C GLU A 40 18.84 -12.00 -0.87
N ARG A 41 17.71 -12.65 -1.17
CA ARG A 41 17.25 -12.84 -2.55
C ARG A 41 16.87 -11.53 -3.23
N LEU A 42 16.14 -10.65 -2.55
CA LEU A 42 15.79 -9.32 -3.09
C LEU A 42 17.04 -8.47 -3.32
N THR A 43 18.05 -8.63 -2.46
CA THR A 43 19.36 -7.98 -2.65
C THR A 43 20.09 -8.52 -3.87
N GLU A 44 20.05 -9.82 -4.08
CA GLU A 44 20.69 -10.46 -5.24
C GLU A 44 19.97 -10.11 -6.54
N GLU A 45 18.64 -10.18 -6.57
CA GLU A 45 17.81 -9.73 -7.70
C GLU A 45 18.03 -8.23 -8.01
N SER A 46 18.26 -7.39 -6.98
CA SER A 46 18.60 -5.98 -7.15
C SER A 46 20.02 -5.75 -7.65
N ARG A 47 21.00 -6.57 -7.24
CA ARG A 47 22.41 -6.48 -7.69
C ARG A 47 22.58 -6.91 -9.14
N GLN A 48 21.78 -7.86 -9.61
CA GLN A 48 21.83 -8.31 -11.00
C GLN A 48 21.27 -7.26 -11.95
N GLY A 49 20.67 -6.17 -11.42
CA GLY A 49 19.97 -5.17 -12.15
C GLY A 49 18.71 -5.74 -12.82
N PRO A 50 17.79 -4.91 -13.29
CA PRO A 50 16.75 -5.43 -14.15
C PRO A 50 17.47 -5.99 -15.38
N THR A 51 17.39 -7.30 -15.57
CA THR A 51 17.57 -7.88 -16.91
C THR A 51 16.40 -7.38 -17.74
N PHE A 52 16.50 -6.10 -18.07
CA PHE A 52 15.66 -5.49 -19.06
C PHE A 52 16.11 -6.16 -20.37
N VAL A 53 15.45 -7.26 -20.68
CA VAL A 53 15.46 -7.76 -22.04
C VAL A 53 14.82 -6.62 -22.80
N GLU A 54 15.65 -5.89 -23.54
CA GLU A 54 15.31 -4.84 -24.47
C GLU A 54 14.56 -5.46 -25.68
N GLN A 55 13.57 -6.28 -25.39
CA GLN A 55 12.48 -6.54 -26.31
C GLN A 55 11.72 -5.23 -26.34
N ALA A 56 11.80 -4.56 -27.47
CA ALA A 56 11.10 -3.31 -27.71
C ALA A 56 9.59 -3.55 -27.68
N LEU A 57 9.04 -3.80 -26.47
CA LEU A 57 7.61 -3.89 -26.25
C LEU A 57 6.98 -2.58 -26.72
N SER A 58 6.01 -2.67 -27.61
CA SER A 58 5.21 -1.55 -28.07
C SER A 58 3.82 -1.64 -27.48
N LEU A 59 3.09 -0.54 -27.46
CA LEU A 59 1.70 -0.55 -27.01
C LEU A 59 0.82 -1.43 -27.90
N GLU A 60 1.20 -1.65 -29.16
CA GLU A 60 0.51 -2.47 -30.16
C GLU A 60 0.56 -3.97 -29.83
N ASP A 61 1.55 -4.39 -29.00
CA ASP A 61 1.66 -5.77 -28.52
C ASP A 61 0.54 -6.17 -27.54
N PHE A 62 -0.28 -5.18 -27.11
CA PHE A 62 -1.32 -5.37 -26.11
C PHE A 62 -2.72 -5.06 -26.67
N ALA A 63 -3.69 -5.91 -26.36
CA ALA A 63 -5.08 -5.76 -26.80
C ALA A 63 -5.83 -4.77 -25.89
N PHE A 64 -5.67 -3.47 -26.12
CA PHE A 64 -6.54 -2.46 -25.50
C PHE A 64 -7.78 -2.27 -26.36
N GLU A 65 -8.97 -2.27 -25.73
CA GLU A 65 -10.15 -1.76 -26.43
C GLU A 65 -9.91 -0.30 -26.86
N PRO A 66 -10.25 0.07 -28.12
CA PRO A 66 -10.07 1.44 -28.57
C PRO A 66 -10.81 2.37 -27.61
N GLU A 67 -10.08 3.38 -27.07
CA GLU A 67 -10.71 4.45 -26.29
C GLU A 67 -11.91 4.98 -27.07
N ALA A 68 -13.08 5.06 -26.42
CA ALA A 68 -14.24 5.72 -26.98
C ALA A 68 -13.81 7.08 -27.51
N ALA A 69 -13.93 7.28 -28.84
CA ALA A 69 -13.35 8.39 -29.58
C ALA A 69 -13.48 9.71 -28.82
N PRO A 70 -12.42 10.56 -28.76
CA PRO A 70 -12.49 11.88 -28.15
C PRO A 70 -13.44 12.76 -28.96
N GLY A 71 -14.73 12.72 -28.66
CA GLY A 71 -15.75 13.42 -29.46
C GLY A 71 -17.20 13.12 -29.09
N ALA A 72 -17.44 12.13 -28.26
CA ALA A 72 -18.76 11.95 -27.66
C ALA A 72 -19.05 13.19 -26.80
N LYS A 73 -19.80 14.15 -27.36
CA LYS A 73 -20.25 15.37 -26.66
C LYS A 73 -20.86 14.93 -25.32
N PRO A 74 -20.38 15.47 -24.18
CA PRO A 74 -20.98 15.14 -22.90
C PRO A 74 -22.47 15.47 -23.01
N SER A 75 -23.31 14.45 -22.84
CA SER A 75 -24.76 14.66 -22.87
C SER A 75 -25.08 15.69 -21.81
N ARG A 76 -25.78 16.74 -22.20
CA ARG A 76 -26.12 17.90 -21.33
C ARG A 76 -27.09 17.57 -20.19
N LYS A 77 -27.34 16.28 -19.91
CA LYS A 77 -28.15 15.84 -18.76
C LYS A 77 -27.24 15.44 -17.61
N PRO A 78 -27.21 16.21 -16.50
CA PRO A 78 -26.28 15.97 -15.37
C PRO A 78 -26.50 14.66 -14.60
N ASN A 79 -27.51 13.86 -14.92
CA ASN A 79 -28.03 12.83 -14.03
C ASN A 79 -27.83 11.37 -14.44
N ALA A 80 -27.26 11.03 -15.58
CA ALA A 80 -27.15 9.62 -15.99
C ALA A 80 -25.73 9.05 -15.97
N SER A 81 -24.67 9.88 -16.14
CA SER A 81 -23.29 9.39 -16.32
C SER A 81 -22.40 9.45 -15.06
N ASN A 82 -22.91 9.97 -13.93
CA ASN A 82 -22.09 10.18 -12.72
C ASN A 82 -22.32 9.14 -11.61
N ARG A 83 -23.07 8.07 -11.86
CA ARG A 83 -23.23 6.98 -10.89
C ARG A 83 -22.02 6.06 -10.97
N LYS A 84 -21.38 5.84 -9.81
CA LYS A 84 -20.31 4.83 -9.68
C LYS A 84 -20.77 3.48 -10.21
N PRO A 85 -20.00 2.81 -11.08
CA PRO A 85 -20.28 1.47 -11.53
C PRO A 85 -20.42 0.45 -10.39
N LYS A 86 -21.02 -0.71 -10.65
CA LYS A 86 -21.25 -1.73 -9.61
C LYS A 86 -19.94 -2.23 -8.98
N TRP A 87 -18.86 -2.32 -9.77
CA TRP A 87 -17.54 -2.78 -9.32
C TRP A 87 -16.80 -1.78 -8.41
N LEU A 88 -17.29 -0.55 -8.25
CA LEU A 88 -16.74 0.46 -7.35
C LEU A 88 -17.52 0.60 -6.03
N LYS A 89 -18.30 -0.40 -5.65
CA LYS A 89 -19.00 -0.41 -4.37
C LYS A 89 -18.05 -0.84 -3.26
N ALA A 90 -17.92 0.03 -2.23
CA ALA A 90 -17.17 -0.27 -1.03
C ALA A 90 -17.86 -1.38 -0.19
N GLN A 91 -17.06 -2.18 0.50
CA GLN A 91 -17.55 -3.12 1.51
C GLN A 91 -18.02 -2.36 2.77
N PRO A 92 -19.05 -2.85 3.49
CA PRO A 92 -19.49 -2.24 4.73
C PRO A 92 -18.38 -2.22 5.78
N THR A 93 -18.30 -1.14 6.56
CA THR A 93 -17.38 -0.98 7.70
C THR A 93 -17.98 -1.64 8.94
N GLN A 94 -17.79 -2.96 9.09
CA GLN A 94 -18.35 -3.71 10.22
C GLN A 94 -17.47 -4.92 10.57
N GLY A 95 -17.61 -5.41 11.81
CA GLY A 95 -16.90 -6.60 12.28
C GLY A 95 -16.02 -6.33 13.49
N ALA A 96 -15.75 -7.39 14.28
CA ALA A 96 -15.02 -7.29 15.54
C ALA A 96 -13.59 -6.75 15.37
N ASN A 97 -12.87 -7.16 14.30
CA ASN A 97 -11.53 -6.68 13.99
C ASN A 97 -11.53 -5.18 13.68
N TYR A 98 -12.49 -4.72 12.86
CA TYR A 98 -12.64 -3.30 12.55
C TYR A 98 -12.84 -2.46 13.81
N GLU A 99 -13.78 -2.86 14.67
CA GLU A 99 -14.05 -2.13 15.92
C GLU A 99 -12.87 -2.15 16.88
N ARG A 100 -12.16 -3.28 16.98
CA ARG A 100 -10.95 -3.38 17.80
C ARG A 100 -9.88 -2.40 17.32
N LEU A 101 -9.52 -2.42 16.04
CA LEU A 101 -8.52 -1.52 15.46
C LEU A 101 -8.92 -0.06 15.63
N ARG A 102 -10.18 0.28 15.35
CA ARG A 102 -10.69 1.64 15.51
C ARG A 102 -10.58 2.16 16.94
N LYS A 103 -10.94 1.32 17.93
CA LYS A 103 -10.79 1.68 19.36
C LYS A 103 -9.33 1.91 19.72
N THR A 104 -8.44 1.03 19.27
CA THR A 104 -7.02 1.11 19.60
C THR A 104 -6.36 2.33 18.96
N VAL A 105 -6.60 2.61 17.67
CA VAL A 105 -6.11 3.81 16.98
C VAL A 105 -6.53 5.08 17.73
N LYS A 106 -7.82 5.16 18.13
CA LYS A 106 -8.35 6.31 18.89
C LYS A 106 -7.78 6.44 20.30
N SER A 107 -7.63 5.34 21.04
CA SER A 107 -7.11 5.37 22.41
C SER A 107 -5.65 5.82 22.46
N LEU A 108 -4.90 5.61 21.40
CA LEU A 108 -3.48 5.99 21.28
C LEU A 108 -3.29 7.35 20.60
N GLY A 109 -4.38 8.02 20.21
CA GLY A 109 -4.32 9.32 19.55
C GLY A 109 -3.64 9.29 18.17
N LEU A 110 -3.58 8.12 17.54
CA LEU A 110 -2.94 7.95 16.23
C LEU A 110 -3.86 8.36 15.08
N SER A 111 -3.27 8.89 14.01
CA SER A 111 -3.97 9.15 12.75
C SER A 111 -3.74 8.03 11.75
N THR A 112 -4.77 7.71 10.95
CA THR A 112 -4.65 6.76 9.85
C THR A 112 -5.12 7.38 8.55
N VAL A 113 -4.41 7.10 7.46
CA VAL A 113 -4.86 7.53 6.12
C VAL A 113 -6.20 6.87 5.75
N CYS A 114 -6.50 5.72 6.35
CA CYS A 114 -7.75 5.01 6.12
C CYS A 114 -8.97 5.85 6.55
N GLU A 115 -8.89 6.54 7.68
CA GLU A 115 -9.94 7.44 8.17
C GLU A 115 -9.83 8.83 7.55
N GLU A 116 -8.66 9.47 7.59
CA GLU A 116 -8.46 10.85 7.14
C GLU A 116 -8.69 11.04 5.64
N ALA A 117 -8.21 10.13 4.81
CA ALA A 117 -8.45 10.13 3.38
C ALA A 117 -9.79 9.50 2.96
N LYS A 118 -10.63 9.07 3.92
CA LYS A 118 -11.93 8.42 3.65
C LYS A 118 -11.81 7.23 2.69
N CYS A 119 -10.86 6.34 2.98
CA CYS A 119 -10.56 5.22 2.11
C CYS A 119 -11.77 4.28 1.97
N PRO A 120 -12.22 3.96 0.74
CA PRO A 120 -13.37 3.07 0.54
C PRO A 120 -13.10 1.62 0.96
N ASN A 121 -11.84 1.23 1.13
CA ASN A 121 -11.44 -0.13 1.48
C ASN A 121 -11.26 -0.36 2.98
N ILE A 122 -11.52 0.65 3.82
CA ILE A 122 -11.28 0.55 5.27
C ILE A 122 -11.99 -0.66 5.90
N GLY A 123 -13.21 -0.98 5.46
CA GLY A 123 -13.97 -2.13 5.95
C GLY A 123 -13.30 -3.46 5.64
N GLU A 124 -12.74 -3.62 4.44
CA GLU A 124 -12.03 -4.81 4.01
C GLU A 124 -10.63 -4.91 4.68
N CYS A 125 -9.85 -3.83 4.61
CA CYS A 125 -8.49 -3.82 5.16
C CYS A 125 -8.46 -4.04 6.68
N TRP A 126 -9.33 -3.36 7.43
CA TRP A 126 -9.38 -3.49 8.88
C TRP A 126 -10.13 -4.73 9.36
N GLY A 127 -11.06 -5.24 8.54
CA GLY A 127 -11.76 -6.49 8.79
C GLY A 127 -10.90 -7.73 8.59
N GLY A 128 -9.77 -7.61 7.88
CA GLY A 128 -8.87 -8.72 7.57
C GLY A 128 -9.24 -9.50 6.29
N GLY A 129 -10.26 -9.05 5.55
CA GLY A 129 -10.68 -9.66 4.29
C GLY A 129 -10.94 -11.17 4.38
N LYS A 130 -10.74 -11.89 3.27
CA LYS A 130 -10.88 -13.35 3.21
C LYS A 130 -9.71 -14.10 3.86
N ASP A 131 -8.55 -13.44 3.92
CA ASP A 131 -7.28 -14.06 4.36
C ASP A 131 -6.97 -13.79 5.84
N GLY A 132 -7.84 -13.06 6.55
CA GLY A 132 -7.70 -12.75 7.98
C GLY A 132 -6.57 -11.76 8.32
N ILE A 133 -5.90 -11.20 7.31
CA ILE A 133 -4.76 -10.28 7.50
C ILE A 133 -5.27 -8.84 7.52
N ALA A 134 -5.34 -8.24 8.71
CA ALA A 134 -5.70 -6.84 8.86
C ALA A 134 -4.50 -5.94 8.54
N THR A 135 -4.72 -4.92 7.71
CA THR A 135 -3.72 -3.92 7.33
C THR A 135 -4.22 -2.53 7.70
N ALA A 136 -3.44 -1.81 8.48
CA ALA A 136 -3.65 -0.40 8.76
C ALA A 136 -2.48 0.42 8.23
N THR A 137 -2.78 1.63 7.74
CA THR A 137 -1.75 2.57 7.30
C THR A 137 -1.73 3.73 8.29
N ILE A 138 -0.67 3.79 9.09
CA ILE A 138 -0.47 4.85 10.08
C ILE A 138 0.04 6.10 9.39
N MET A 139 -0.58 7.23 9.69
CA MET A 139 -0.21 8.54 9.17
C MET A 139 0.60 9.28 10.22
N LEU A 140 1.87 9.50 9.92
CA LEU A 140 2.83 10.22 10.77
C LEU A 140 2.72 11.73 10.55
N MET A 141 3.22 12.49 11.53
CA MET A 141 3.35 13.95 11.48
C MET A 141 1.99 14.70 11.47
N GLY A 142 0.95 14.05 12.00
CA GLY A 142 -0.37 14.62 12.17
C GLY A 142 -1.28 14.47 10.94
N ASP A 143 -2.38 15.24 10.95
CA ASP A 143 -3.50 15.15 10.00
C ASP A 143 -3.55 16.28 8.95
N THR A 144 -2.55 17.17 8.94
CA THR A 144 -2.59 18.41 8.15
C THR A 144 -1.34 18.56 7.30
N CYS A 145 -1.52 18.57 5.97
CA CYS A 145 -0.47 18.67 4.96
C CYS A 145 -0.18 20.14 4.61
N THR A 146 1.06 20.45 4.26
CA THR A 146 1.44 21.78 3.75
C THR A 146 1.12 21.96 2.27
N ARG A 147 0.78 20.88 1.55
CA ARG A 147 0.52 20.86 0.10
C ARG A 147 -0.94 20.60 -0.24
N GLY A 148 -1.38 21.18 -1.36
CA GLY A 148 -2.77 21.15 -1.80
C GLY A 148 -3.00 20.37 -3.09
N CYS A 149 -2.68 19.08 -3.11
CA CYS A 149 -2.94 18.20 -4.27
C CYS A 149 -4.45 18.10 -4.54
N SER A 150 -4.87 18.32 -5.80
CA SER A 150 -6.30 18.47 -6.17
C SER A 150 -7.12 17.19 -6.04
N PHE A 151 -6.50 16.04 -5.92
CA PHE A 151 -7.15 14.74 -5.70
C PHE A 151 -7.26 14.37 -4.22
N CYS A 152 -6.48 14.99 -3.32
CA CYS A 152 -6.28 14.55 -1.96
C CYS A 152 -7.30 15.16 -0.99
N ALA A 153 -7.86 14.32 -0.09
CA ALA A 153 -8.87 14.74 0.89
C ALA A 153 -8.26 15.23 2.22
N ILE A 154 -6.94 15.12 2.40
CA ILE A 154 -6.25 15.55 3.62
C ILE A 154 -6.38 17.06 3.83
N LYS A 155 -6.54 17.47 5.08
CA LYS A 155 -6.57 18.88 5.45
C LYS A 155 -5.28 19.58 5.05
N THR A 156 -5.38 20.83 4.63
CA THR A 156 -4.23 21.62 4.22
C THR A 156 -4.09 22.89 5.04
N SER A 157 -2.86 23.20 5.45
CA SER A 157 -2.51 24.44 6.12
C SER A 157 -1.04 24.79 5.86
N LYS A 158 -0.73 26.07 5.74
CA LYS A 158 0.65 26.56 5.69
C LYS A 158 1.34 26.52 7.07
N LYS A 159 0.55 26.34 8.13
CA LYS A 159 1.01 26.28 9.52
C LYS A 159 0.31 25.13 10.24
N PRO A 160 0.71 23.88 9.97
CA PRO A 160 0.22 22.72 10.72
C PRO A 160 0.62 22.81 12.19
N LYS A 161 0.04 21.97 13.03
CA LYS A 161 0.50 21.84 14.43
C LYS A 161 1.96 21.33 14.46
N PRO A 162 2.75 21.69 15.49
CA PRO A 162 4.07 21.12 15.69
C PRO A 162 4.02 19.58 15.73
N LEU A 163 5.13 18.95 15.35
CA LEU A 163 5.27 17.49 15.47
C LEU A 163 5.28 17.08 16.95
N ASP A 164 4.66 15.97 17.27
CA ASP A 164 4.77 15.35 18.59
C ASP A 164 6.12 14.60 18.68
N PRO A 165 7.06 15.04 19.51
CA PRO A 165 8.37 14.40 19.62
C PRO A 165 8.29 12.96 20.18
N GLU A 166 7.18 12.59 20.82
CA GLU A 166 6.91 11.25 21.37
C GLU A 166 6.17 10.34 20.39
N GLU A 167 5.73 10.86 19.22
CA GLU A 167 4.99 10.05 18.22
C GLU A 167 5.77 8.79 17.81
N PRO A 168 7.10 8.82 17.57
CA PRO A 168 7.85 7.61 17.20
C PRO A 168 7.74 6.49 18.23
N GLU A 169 7.87 6.80 19.51
CA GLU A 169 7.77 5.85 20.62
C GLU A 169 6.33 5.32 20.78
N LYS A 170 5.33 6.21 20.77
CA LYS A 170 3.91 5.86 20.87
C LYS A 170 3.47 4.93 19.73
N VAL A 171 3.91 5.24 18.51
CA VAL A 171 3.63 4.43 17.32
C VAL A 171 4.27 3.05 17.44
N ALA A 172 5.54 2.98 17.82
CA ALA A 172 6.25 1.71 17.97
C ALA A 172 5.63 0.82 19.06
N GLU A 173 5.19 1.40 20.19
CA GLU A 173 4.46 0.70 21.25
C GLU A 173 3.12 0.16 20.78
N ALA A 174 2.36 0.98 20.07
CA ALA A 174 1.07 0.57 19.51
C ALA A 174 1.20 -0.63 18.57
N ILE A 175 2.17 -0.59 17.67
CA ILE A 175 2.40 -1.65 16.68
C ILE A 175 2.88 -2.93 17.37
N ALA A 176 3.75 -2.80 18.37
CA ALA A 176 4.21 -3.95 19.17
C ALA A 176 3.03 -4.64 19.88
N ALA A 177 2.10 -3.87 20.43
CA ALA A 177 0.89 -4.41 21.07
C ALA A 177 -0.08 -5.08 20.09
N TRP A 178 -0.05 -4.72 18.80
CA TRP A 178 -0.94 -5.29 17.79
C TRP A 178 -0.48 -6.63 17.24
N GLY A 179 0.80 -6.99 17.38
CA GLY A 179 1.37 -8.24 16.90
C GLY A 179 1.30 -8.40 15.39
N LEU A 180 1.54 -7.33 14.65
CA LEU A 180 1.53 -7.33 13.19
C LEU A 180 2.84 -7.85 12.62
N ASP A 181 2.78 -8.54 11.49
CA ASP A 181 3.96 -8.96 10.71
C ASP A 181 4.34 -7.92 9.64
N TYR A 182 3.42 -6.99 9.31
CA TYR A 182 3.61 -5.96 8.28
C TYR A 182 2.91 -4.66 8.65
N ILE A 183 3.60 -3.55 8.50
CA ILE A 183 3.05 -2.22 8.75
C ILE A 183 3.35 -1.27 7.60
N VAL A 184 2.41 -0.39 7.30
CA VAL A 184 2.61 0.71 6.36
C VAL A 184 2.59 2.03 7.12
N PHE A 185 3.68 2.79 7.03
CA PHE A 185 3.74 4.18 7.40
C PHE A 185 3.50 5.07 6.18
N THR A 186 2.79 6.14 6.38
CA THR A 186 2.74 7.27 5.45
C THR A 186 2.80 8.56 6.25
N SER A 187 2.86 9.69 5.57
CA SER A 187 2.84 10.98 6.22
C SER A 187 2.17 12.05 5.36
N VAL A 188 1.94 13.20 5.96
CA VAL A 188 1.68 14.45 5.26
C VAL A 188 3.00 15.11 4.85
N ASP A 189 2.98 16.00 3.84
CA ASP A 189 4.13 16.86 3.57
C ASP A 189 4.26 17.92 4.67
N ARG A 190 5.48 18.18 5.11
CA ARG A 190 5.84 19.13 6.15
C ARG A 190 6.92 20.11 5.65
N ASP A 191 6.58 20.84 4.58
CA ASP A 191 7.49 21.88 4.04
C ASP A 191 7.74 23.05 5.00
N ASP A 192 7.13 23.03 6.18
CA ASP A 192 7.33 23.97 7.28
C ASP A 192 8.53 23.59 8.20
N TYR A 193 9.13 22.42 8.01
CA TYR A 193 10.35 21.98 8.67
C TYR A 193 11.52 22.00 7.69
N GLU A 194 12.73 22.29 8.21
CA GLU A 194 13.96 22.37 7.42
C GLU A 194 14.34 21.03 6.79
N ASP A 195 14.12 19.94 7.54
CA ASP A 195 14.33 18.56 7.07
C ASP A 195 13.11 17.93 6.41
N LEU A 196 12.06 18.72 6.15
CA LEU A 196 10.79 18.26 5.53
C LEU A 196 10.15 17.07 6.26
N GLY A 197 10.51 16.83 7.52
CA GLY A 197 10.05 15.73 8.35
C GLY A 197 10.82 14.41 8.17
N ALA A 198 11.89 14.38 7.39
CA ALA A 198 12.67 13.16 7.14
C ALA A 198 13.26 12.56 8.43
N GLY A 199 13.77 13.39 9.34
CA GLY A 199 14.31 12.94 10.64
C GLY A 199 13.25 12.28 11.51
N HIS A 200 12.05 12.86 11.55
CA HIS A 200 10.94 12.29 12.32
C HIS A 200 10.48 10.93 11.73
N PHE A 201 10.43 10.83 10.41
CA PHE A 201 10.10 9.60 9.70
C PHE A 201 11.14 8.51 9.98
N ALA A 202 12.42 8.82 9.77
CA ALA A 202 13.52 7.89 9.99
C ALA A 202 13.62 7.45 11.47
N LYS A 203 13.40 8.35 12.43
CA LYS A 203 13.33 8.02 13.85
C LYS A 203 12.21 7.04 14.15
N THR A 204 11.02 7.23 13.59
CA THR A 204 9.87 6.30 13.77
C THR A 204 10.20 4.90 13.28
N VAL A 205 10.80 4.80 12.09
CA VAL A 205 11.22 3.50 11.52
C VAL A 205 12.27 2.82 12.39
N SER A 206 13.33 3.54 12.78
CA SER A 206 14.42 2.99 13.58
C SER A 206 13.97 2.57 14.98
N THR A 207 13.08 3.35 15.61
CA THR A 207 12.48 3.01 16.91
C THR A 207 11.66 1.72 16.82
N LEU A 208 10.82 1.58 15.77
CA LEU A 208 10.04 0.37 15.55
C LEU A 208 10.95 -0.84 15.24
N ARG A 209 11.96 -0.65 14.39
CA ARG A 209 12.91 -1.71 14.02
C ARG A 209 13.68 -2.23 15.25
N ALA A 210 14.09 -1.33 16.15
CA ALA A 210 14.76 -1.72 17.40
C ALA A 210 13.83 -2.52 18.32
N LYS A 211 12.53 -2.18 18.36
CA LYS A 211 11.52 -2.84 19.21
C LYS A 211 11.03 -4.17 18.61
N LEU A 212 10.88 -4.24 17.30
CA LEU A 212 10.40 -5.38 16.52
C LEU A 212 11.33 -5.66 15.33
N PRO A 213 12.46 -6.37 15.52
CA PRO A 213 13.44 -6.60 14.46
C PRO A 213 12.88 -7.32 13.23
N GLU A 214 11.87 -8.17 13.41
CA GLU A 214 11.33 -9.05 12.36
C GLU A 214 10.16 -8.46 11.58
N ILE A 215 9.58 -7.33 12.04
CA ILE A 215 8.44 -6.72 11.35
C ILE A 215 8.87 -6.16 9.99
N LEU A 216 8.03 -6.34 8.97
CA LEU A 216 8.24 -5.71 7.67
C LEU A 216 7.65 -4.30 7.67
N ILE A 217 8.45 -3.32 7.27
CA ILE A 217 8.10 -1.90 7.31
C ILE A 217 8.08 -1.33 5.89
N GLU A 218 6.90 -0.93 5.44
CA GLU A 218 6.71 -0.13 4.22
C GLU A 218 6.56 1.34 4.61
N CYS A 219 7.28 2.22 3.91
CA CYS A 219 7.18 3.66 4.09
C CYS A 219 6.71 4.33 2.81
N LEU A 220 5.48 4.85 2.80
CA LEU A 220 4.98 5.74 1.75
C LEU A 220 5.38 7.17 2.09
N THR A 221 6.49 7.61 1.48
CA THR A 221 7.17 8.85 1.82
C THR A 221 6.71 10.05 1.00
N PRO A 222 6.87 11.29 1.51
CA PRO A 222 6.88 12.51 0.71
C PRO A 222 8.03 12.49 -0.31
N ASP A 223 8.08 13.52 -1.16
CA ASP A 223 9.17 13.68 -2.13
C ASP A 223 10.41 14.38 -1.56
N PHE A 224 10.36 14.88 -0.34
CA PHE A 224 11.42 15.66 0.31
C PHE A 224 12.03 16.73 -0.62
N GLN A 225 11.22 17.30 -1.52
CA GLN A 225 11.62 18.25 -2.56
C GLN A 225 12.82 17.76 -3.43
N GLY A 226 13.06 16.45 -3.46
CA GLY A 226 14.17 15.83 -4.19
C GLY A 226 15.54 15.95 -3.51
N HIS A 227 15.62 16.30 -2.22
CA HIS A 227 16.89 16.39 -1.50
C HIS A 227 17.47 15.02 -1.20
N ASP A 228 18.59 14.69 -1.84
CA ASP A 228 19.26 13.38 -1.74
C ASP A 228 19.54 12.94 -0.31
N ASN A 229 20.09 13.85 0.50
CA ASN A 229 20.44 13.56 1.90
C ASN A 229 19.22 13.18 2.75
N LEU A 230 18.04 13.75 2.49
CA LEU A 230 16.81 13.45 3.22
C LEU A 230 16.21 12.12 2.74
N ILE A 231 16.28 11.85 1.44
CA ILE A 231 15.87 10.57 0.88
C ILE A 231 16.75 9.44 1.43
N ASP A 232 18.08 9.63 1.42
CA ASP A 232 19.04 8.67 1.97
C ASP A 232 18.80 8.37 3.44
N GLN A 233 18.55 9.43 4.24
CA GLN A 233 18.26 9.30 5.67
C GLN A 233 17.07 8.36 5.92
N VAL A 234 16.00 8.50 5.15
CA VAL A 234 14.84 7.63 5.29
C VAL A 234 15.11 6.24 4.70
N ALA A 235 15.71 6.16 3.51
CA ALA A 235 15.98 4.89 2.84
C ALA A 235 16.89 3.96 3.67
N THR A 236 17.81 4.52 4.45
CA THR A 236 18.75 3.76 5.29
C THR A 236 18.28 3.57 6.74
N SER A 237 17.06 4.01 7.10
CA SER A 237 16.56 3.96 8.49
C SER A 237 16.14 2.56 8.98
N GLY A 238 16.13 1.55 8.10
CA GLY A 238 15.79 0.16 8.46
C GLY A 238 14.42 -0.30 7.96
N LEU A 239 13.83 0.39 6.98
CA LEU A 239 12.61 -0.05 6.29
C LEU A 239 12.93 -1.20 5.31
N ASP A 240 11.90 -1.89 4.82
CA ASP A 240 12.00 -2.96 3.83
C ASP A 240 11.46 -2.51 2.46
N VAL A 241 10.46 -1.62 2.45
CA VAL A 241 9.85 -1.08 1.22
C VAL A 241 9.83 0.44 1.27
N PHE A 242 10.48 1.07 0.29
CA PHE A 242 10.40 2.51 0.06
C PHE A 242 9.36 2.80 -1.01
N ALA A 243 8.26 3.38 -0.62
CA ALA A 243 7.18 3.74 -1.52
C ALA A 243 7.10 5.27 -1.68
N HIS A 244 6.94 5.73 -2.91
CA HIS A 244 6.62 7.12 -3.23
C HIS A 244 5.66 7.14 -4.43
N ASN A 245 4.49 7.75 -4.26
CA ASN A 245 3.47 7.75 -5.30
C ASN A 245 3.78 8.77 -6.38
N LEU A 246 3.86 8.33 -7.64
CA LEU A 246 3.92 9.19 -8.82
C LEU A 246 2.56 9.83 -9.14
N GLU A 247 1.47 9.19 -8.70
CA GLU A 247 0.07 9.58 -8.74
C GLU A 247 -0.56 9.56 -10.14
N THR A 248 0.09 10.11 -11.15
CA THR A 248 -0.42 10.15 -12.53
C THR A 248 0.72 10.40 -13.54
N VAL A 249 0.40 10.30 -14.82
CA VAL A 249 1.32 10.52 -15.94
C VAL A 249 1.85 11.95 -16.01
N GLU A 250 3.00 12.18 -16.65
CA GLU A 250 3.70 13.47 -16.68
C GLU A 250 2.79 14.64 -17.08
N ARG A 251 2.03 14.48 -18.18
CA ARG A 251 1.14 15.51 -18.72
C ARG A 251 0.08 16.01 -17.72
N LEU A 252 -0.30 15.18 -16.76
CA LEU A 252 -1.38 15.49 -15.80
C LEU A 252 -0.87 15.96 -14.43
N GLN A 253 0.44 15.93 -14.18
CA GLN A 253 1.03 16.27 -12.87
C GLN A 253 0.58 17.63 -12.35
N ARG A 254 0.72 18.69 -13.14
CA ARG A 254 0.37 20.05 -12.73
C ARG A 254 -1.12 20.25 -12.40
N ARG A 255 -1.97 19.38 -12.92
CA ARG A 255 -3.41 19.40 -12.63
C ARG A 255 -3.75 18.62 -11.38
N ALA A 256 -3.04 17.53 -11.12
CA ALA A 256 -3.32 16.61 -10.03
C ALA A 256 -2.59 16.98 -8.74
N ARG A 257 -1.32 17.32 -8.81
CA ARG A 257 -0.44 17.51 -7.66
C ARG A 257 -0.21 18.99 -7.34
N ASP A 258 0.21 19.25 -6.12
CA ASP A 258 0.73 20.56 -5.72
C ASP A 258 1.91 20.96 -6.61
N TYR A 259 2.11 22.25 -6.84
CA TYR A 259 3.14 22.76 -7.76
C TYR A 259 4.58 22.41 -7.34
N ARG A 260 4.81 22.10 -6.06
CA ARG A 260 6.11 21.66 -5.51
C ARG A 260 6.43 20.21 -5.83
N ALA A 261 5.42 19.41 -6.17
CA ALA A 261 5.59 18.03 -6.58
C ALA A 261 5.53 17.90 -8.10
N ASN A 262 6.48 17.20 -8.70
CA ASN A 262 6.51 17.02 -10.15
C ASN A 262 6.98 15.61 -10.55
N TYR A 263 6.81 15.28 -11.83
CA TYR A 263 7.06 13.96 -12.37
C TYR A 263 8.53 13.52 -12.21
N LYS A 264 9.47 14.34 -12.68
CA LYS A 264 10.90 14.01 -12.65
C LYS A 264 11.44 13.92 -11.23
N GLN A 265 10.97 14.79 -10.33
CA GLN A 265 11.32 14.74 -8.91
C GLN A 265 10.86 13.42 -8.28
N SER A 266 9.66 12.94 -8.60
CA SER A 266 9.16 11.68 -8.04
C SER A 266 9.92 10.46 -8.58
N LEU A 267 10.33 10.46 -9.86
CA LEU A 267 11.22 9.43 -10.40
C LEU A 267 12.59 9.47 -9.70
N HIS A 268 13.16 10.66 -9.54
CA HIS A 268 14.42 10.87 -8.82
C HIS A 268 14.38 10.34 -7.37
N VAL A 269 13.30 10.60 -6.64
CA VAL A 269 13.12 10.08 -5.27
C VAL A 269 13.20 8.56 -5.22
N LEU A 270 12.52 7.86 -6.14
CA LEU A 270 12.53 6.40 -6.22
C LEU A 270 13.90 5.84 -6.63
N GLU A 271 14.52 6.44 -7.63
CA GLU A 271 15.86 6.10 -8.09
C GLU A 271 16.90 6.32 -6.98
N ARG A 272 16.86 7.48 -6.31
CA ARG A 272 17.78 7.79 -5.21
C ARG A 272 17.65 6.82 -4.05
N ALA A 273 16.42 6.50 -3.65
CA ALA A 273 16.20 5.52 -2.58
C ALA A 273 16.77 4.14 -2.94
N LYS A 274 16.64 3.71 -4.21
CA LYS A 274 17.22 2.45 -4.70
C LYS A 274 18.75 2.49 -4.70
N LEU A 275 19.36 3.62 -5.08
CA LEU A 275 20.82 3.82 -5.04
C LEU A 275 21.36 3.85 -3.60
N ALA A 276 20.67 4.53 -2.68
CA ALA A 276 21.08 4.64 -1.28
C ALA A 276 20.99 3.28 -0.55
N ALA A 277 20.00 2.46 -0.88
CA ALA A 277 19.78 1.17 -0.25
C ALA A 277 19.28 0.13 -1.28
N PRO A 278 20.18 -0.51 -2.05
CA PRO A 278 19.84 -1.42 -3.16
C PRO A 278 18.96 -2.62 -2.78
N HIS A 279 18.99 -3.02 -1.50
CA HIS A 279 18.17 -4.11 -0.97
C HIS A 279 16.69 -3.74 -0.80
N LEU A 280 16.34 -2.46 -0.83
CA LEU A 280 14.97 -2.03 -0.69
C LEU A 280 14.12 -2.42 -1.90
N VAL A 281 12.90 -2.80 -1.61
CA VAL A 281 11.85 -2.84 -2.64
C VAL A 281 11.33 -1.41 -2.84
N THR A 282 11.44 -0.89 -4.06
CA THR A 282 10.88 0.41 -4.43
C THR A 282 9.47 0.25 -5.00
N LYS A 283 8.55 1.11 -4.58
CA LYS A 283 7.13 0.98 -4.91
C LYS A 283 6.51 2.32 -5.28
N THR A 284 5.60 2.30 -6.25
CA THR A 284 4.82 3.47 -6.64
C THR A 284 3.35 3.13 -6.91
N SER A 285 2.52 4.17 -7.00
CA SER A 285 1.10 4.05 -7.32
C SER A 285 0.68 5.06 -8.37
N LEU A 286 -0.21 4.63 -9.26
CA LEU A 286 -0.84 5.44 -10.29
C LEU A 286 -2.36 5.38 -10.18
N MET A 287 -2.99 6.55 -10.20
CA MET A 287 -4.44 6.69 -10.28
C MET A 287 -4.87 6.72 -11.75
N LEU A 288 -5.83 5.86 -12.10
CA LEU A 288 -6.44 5.83 -13.43
C LEU A 288 -7.82 6.50 -13.44
N GLY A 289 -8.22 6.97 -14.61
CA GLY A 289 -9.50 7.65 -14.82
C GLY A 289 -9.45 9.16 -14.57
N VAL A 290 -8.26 9.77 -14.61
CA VAL A 290 -8.02 11.21 -14.45
C VAL A 290 -7.82 11.93 -15.78
N GLY A 291 -7.77 11.17 -16.91
CA GLY A 291 -7.64 11.66 -18.28
C GLY A 291 -6.27 11.37 -18.91
N GLU A 292 -5.58 10.36 -18.40
CA GLU A 292 -4.41 9.74 -19.01
C GLU A 292 -4.79 9.05 -20.32
N ARG A 293 -3.84 8.98 -21.26
CA ARG A 293 -3.93 8.17 -22.48
C ARG A 293 -3.08 6.91 -22.30
N ASN A 294 -3.34 5.90 -23.09
CA ASN A 294 -2.58 4.65 -23.04
C ASN A 294 -1.09 4.88 -23.30
N GLU A 295 -0.74 5.75 -24.26
CA GLU A 295 0.64 6.10 -24.58
C GLU A 295 1.34 6.80 -23.40
N ASP A 296 0.63 7.72 -22.73
CA ASP A 296 1.17 8.42 -21.56
C ASP A 296 1.48 7.42 -20.42
N LEU A 297 0.58 6.45 -20.22
CA LEU A 297 0.74 5.45 -19.15
C LEU A 297 1.85 4.45 -19.47
N PHE A 298 1.91 4.00 -20.73
CA PHE A 298 2.97 3.10 -21.21
C PHE A 298 4.35 3.73 -21.06
N GLN A 299 4.50 5.00 -21.46
CA GLN A 299 5.74 5.75 -21.27
C GLN A 299 6.08 5.90 -19.77
N THR A 300 5.07 6.17 -18.95
CA THR A 300 5.26 6.27 -17.49
C THR A 300 5.81 4.97 -16.90
N LEU A 301 5.34 3.81 -17.35
CA LEU A 301 5.85 2.51 -16.90
C LEU A 301 7.31 2.29 -17.31
N ARG A 302 7.69 2.70 -18.53
CA ARG A 302 9.09 2.67 -18.97
C ARG A 302 9.99 3.54 -18.09
N ASP A 303 9.56 4.77 -17.81
CA ASP A 303 10.32 5.69 -16.96
C ASP A 303 10.50 5.13 -15.56
N LEU A 304 9.45 4.52 -14.99
CA LEU A 304 9.51 3.86 -13.68
C LEU A 304 10.49 2.69 -13.66
N ARG A 305 10.49 1.84 -14.72
CA ARG A 305 11.45 0.74 -14.82
C ARG A 305 12.88 1.25 -14.95
N ASN A 306 13.09 2.29 -15.75
CA ASN A 306 14.41 2.92 -15.91
C ASN A 306 14.92 3.52 -14.59
N SER A 307 14.02 3.99 -13.72
CA SER A 307 14.33 4.48 -12.36
C SER A 307 14.44 3.34 -11.32
N GLY A 308 14.45 2.07 -11.74
CA GLY A 308 14.63 0.91 -10.85
C GLY A 308 13.44 0.60 -9.93
N VAL A 309 12.22 0.97 -10.32
CA VAL A 309 11.02 0.70 -9.52
C VAL A 309 10.62 -0.78 -9.64
N ASP A 310 10.45 -1.45 -8.51
CA ASP A 310 10.14 -2.88 -8.43
C ASP A 310 8.64 -3.17 -8.46
N VAL A 311 7.82 -2.31 -7.83
CA VAL A 311 6.40 -2.54 -7.61
C VAL A 311 5.56 -1.36 -8.09
N VAL A 312 4.53 -1.65 -8.87
CA VAL A 312 3.55 -0.65 -9.30
C VAL A 312 2.13 -1.05 -8.93
N THR A 313 1.33 -0.08 -8.52
CA THR A 313 -0.09 -0.30 -8.26
C THR A 313 -0.94 0.63 -9.10
N PHE A 314 -2.05 0.10 -9.65
CA PHE A 314 -3.04 0.87 -10.41
C PHE A 314 -4.38 0.83 -9.69
N GLY A 315 -4.96 2.01 -9.43
CA GLY A 315 -6.26 2.12 -8.80
C GLY A 315 -7.14 3.18 -9.45
N GLN A 316 -8.45 3.00 -9.45
CA GLN A 316 -9.38 4.01 -9.94
C GLN A 316 -9.34 5.25 -9.07
N TYR A 317 -9.16 6.42 -9.65
CA TYR A 317 -9.39 7.67 -8.94
C TYR A 317 -10.86 7.78 -8.52
N LEU A 318 -11.08 7.98 -7.23
CA LEU A 318 -12.40 8.22 -6.66
C LEU A 318 -12.43 9.61 -6.04
N ARG A 319 -13.24 10.50 -6.62
CA ARG A 319 -13.36 11.90 -6.19
C ARG A 319 -13.87 12.00 -4.75
N PRO A 320 -13.09 12.56 -3.81
CA PRO A 320 -13.53 12.65 -2.41
C PRO A 320 -14.71 13.59 -2.18
N SER A 321 -14.75 14.72 -2.88
CA SER A 321 -15.87 15.69 -2.84
C SER A 321 -15.92 16.52 -4.11
N THR A 322 -16.98 17.31 -4.28
CA THR A 322 -17.17 18.20 -5.45
C THR A 322 -16.09 19.28 -5.60
N LYS A 323 -15.30 19.54 -4.54
CA LYS A 323 -14.19 20.51 -4.56
C LYS A 323 -12.92 19.94 -5.18
N HIS A 324 -12.79 18.61 -5.25
CA HIS A 324 -11.63 17.94 -5.80
C HIS A 324 -11.73 17.76 -7.32
N MET A 325 -10.64 17.37 -7.93
CA MET A 325 -10.51 17.06 -9.35
C MET A 325 -11.61 16.09 -9.81
N PRO A 326 -12.30 16.33 -10.95
CA PRO A 326 -13.35 15.43 -11.44
C PRO A 326 -12.76 14.12 -11.98
N VAL A 327 -13.50 13.01 -11.79
CA VAL A 327 -13.26 11.76 -12.50
C VAL A 327 -13.53 11.98 -13.99
N LYS A 328 -12.64 11.55 -14.87
CA LYS A 328 -12.78 11.64 -16.33
C LYS A 328 -13.44 10.40 -16.91
N SER A 329 -13.02 9.24 -16.44
CA SER A 329 -13.58 7.96 -16.84
C SER A 329 -13.56 6.96 -15.69
N TYR A 330 -14.41 5.97 -15.74
CA TYR A 330 -14.34 4.79 -14.87
C TYR A 330 -13.75 3.65 -15.70
N VAL A 331 -12.50 3.31 -15.40
CA VAL A 331 -11.74 2.25 -16.05
C VAL A 331 -12.36 0.90 -15.68
N THR A 332 -12.53 0.02 -16.67
CA THR A 332 -13.15 -1.29 -16.44
C THR A 332 -12.19 -2.27 -15.76
N PRO A 333 -12.70 -3.29 -15.06
CA PRO A 333 -11.85 -4.32 -14.48
C PRO A 333 -10.95 -5.02 -15.51
N GLU A 334 -11.45 -5.19 -16.75
CA GLU A 334 -10.73 -5.79 -17.87
C GLU A 334 -9.52 -4.92 -18.27
N ALA A 335 -9.72 -3.60 -18.40
CA ALA A 335 -8.62 -2.68 -18.70
C ALA A 335 -7.58 -2.64 -17.58
N PHE A 336 -7.99 -2.76 -16.31
CA PHE A 336 -7.04 -2.94 -15.19
C PHE A 336 -6.24 -4.24 -15.33
N ALA A 337 -6.86 -5.33 -15.74
CA ALA A 337 -6.19 -6.61 -15.96
C ALA A 337 -5.19 -6.53 -17.14
N GLU A 338 -5.51 -5.80 -18.21
CA GLU A 338 -4.55 -5.56 -19.31
C GLU A 338 -3.34 -4.74 -18.84
N TRP A 339 -3.55 -3.65 -18.10
CA TRP A 339 -2.43 -2.88 -17.54
C TRP A 339 -1.59 -3.69 -16.55
N GLN A 340 -2.17 -4.64 -15.84
CA GLN A 340 -1.41 -5.59 -15.02
C GLN A 340 -0.46 -6.43 -15.88
N LYS A 341 -0.96 -7.04 -16.97
CA LYS A 341 -0.14 -7.84 -17.90
C LYS A 341 0.99 -7.02 -18.51
N VAL A 342 0.69 -5.78 -18.96
CA VAL A 342 1.70 -4.87 -19.52
C VAL A 342 2.83 -4.64 -18.52
N ALA A 343 2.50 -4.27 -17.28
CA ALA A 343 3.49 -4.00 -16.26
C ALA A 343 4.28 -5.26 -15.86
N GLU A 344 3.61 -6.43 -15.75
CA GLU A 344 4.29 -7.70 -15.48
C GLU A 344 5.28 -8.06 -16.59
N GLN A 345 4.93 -7.86 -17.87
CA GLN A 345 5.82 -8.10 -19.01
C GLN A 345 6.95 -7.09 -19.09
N MET A 346 6.77 -5.87 -18.58
CA MET A 346 7.84 -4.87 -18.43
C MET A 346 8.80 -5.19 -17.26
N GLY A 347 8.62 -6.30 -16.56
CA GLY A 347 9.53 -6.79 -15.53
C GLY A 347 9.35 -6.14 -14.16
N PHE A 348 8.18 -5.59 -13.83
CA PHE A 348 7.89 -5.26 -12.44
C PHE A 348 7.78 -6.53 -11.60
N LEU A 349 8.42 -6.55 -10.42
CA LEU A 349 8.41 -7.73 -9.53
C LEU A 349 7.01 -8.07 -9.02
N TYR A 350 6.18 -7.05 -8.86
CA TYR A 350 4.79 -7.20 -8.48
C TYR A 350 3.93 -6.06 -9.01
N VAL A 351 2.74 -6.43 -9.45
CA VAL A 351 1.73 -5.49 -9.93
C VAL A 351 0.41 -5.75 -9.21
N ALA A 352 -0.14 -4.73 -8.57
CA ALA A 352 -1.51 -4.78 -8.07
C ALA A 352 -2.37 -3.84 -8.91
N SER A 353 -3.34 -4.38 -9.63
CA SER A 353 -4.16 -3.61 -10.53
C SER A 353 -5.65 -3.92 -10.32
N GLY A 354 -6.46 -2.87 -10.19
CA GLY A 354 -7.89 -3.05 -10.04
C GLY A 354 -8.62 -1.79 -9.57
N PRO A 355 -9.94 -1.72 -9.78
CA PRO A 355 -10.73 -0.53 -9.48
C PRO A 355 -10.66 -0.06 -8.02
N MET A 356 -10.52 -0.99 -7.08
CA MET A 356 -10.46 -0.70 -5.66
C MET A 356 -9.03 -0.70 -5.09
N VAL A 357 -8.01 -0.99 -5.90
CA VAL A 357 -6.61 -0.96 -5.46
C VAL A 357 -6.20 0.44 -5.02
N ARG A 358 -5.36 0.52 -3.99
CA ARG A 358 -4.73 1.71 -3.43
C ARG A 358 -3.25 1.41 -3.17
N SER A 359 -2.43 2.43 -2.96
CA SER A 359 -0.99 2.26 -2.72
C SER A 359 -0.67 1.28 -1.59
N SER A 360 -1.47 1.28 -0.52
CA SER A 360 -1.31 0.37 0.62
C SER A 360 -2.31 -0.80 0.62
N TYR A 361 -3.09 -0.98 -0.47
CA TYR A 361 -4.09 -2.06 -0.52
C TYR A 361 -3.39 -3.41 -0.51
N LYS A 362 -3.74 -4.23 0.50
CA LYS A 362 -3.18 -5.58 0.68
C LYS A 362 -1.64 -5.62 0.62
N ALA A 363 -0.98 -4.57 1.10
CA ALA A 363 0.47 -4.44 1.03
C ALA A 363 1.21 -5.63 1.65
N GLY A 364 0.70 -6.20 2.76
CA GLY A 364 1.24 -7.40 3.37
C GLY A 364 1.11 -8.68 2.53
N GLU A 365 0.13 -8.77 1.62
CA GLU A 365 -0.05 -9.98 0.79
C GLU A 365 1.09 -10.21 -0.21
N PHE A 366 1.72 -9.15 -0.71
CA PHE A 366 2.87 -9.26 -1.62
C PHE A 366 3.99 -10.07 -1.00
N PHE A 367 4.44 -9.71 0.19
CA PHE A 367 5.50 -10.42 0.91
C PHE A 367 5.06 -11.82 1.32
N MET A 368 3.82 -11.98 1.75
CA MET A 368 3.28 -13.30 2.13
C MET A 368 3.19 -14.25 0.94
N LYS A 369 2.73 -13.79 -0.24
CA LYS A 369 2.66 -14.61 -1.45
C LYS A 369 4.03 -15.04 -1.95
N ASN A 370 5.04 -14.17 -1.90
CA ASN A 370 6.41 -14.51 -2.28
C ASN A 370 7.06 -15.48 -1.27
N LEU A 371 6.83 -15.29 0.02
CA LEU A 371 7.23 -16.26 1.05
C LEU A 371 6.62 -17.65 0.80
N LEU A 372 5.35 -17.71 0.42
CA LEU A 372 4.64 -18.97 0.13
C LEU A 372 5.12 -19.62 -1.18
N LYS A 373 5.39 -18.83 -2.24
CA LYS A 373 5.95 -19.33 -3.50
C LYS A 373 7.33 -19.96 -3.29
N ASN A 374 8.17 -19.31 -2.47
CA ASN A 374 9.51 -19.82 -2.16
C ASN A 374 9.47 -21.12 -1.34
N ARG A 375 8.49 -21.28 -0.44
CA ARG A 375 8.26 -22.56 0.26
C ARG A 375 7.98 -23.71 -0.71
N LYS A 376 7.08 -23.49 -1.69
CA LYS A 376 6.74 -24.51 -2.68
C LYS A 376 7.93 -24.85 -3.56
N ALA A 377 8.72 -23.88 -3.97
CA ALA A 377 9.92 -24.10 -4.78
C ALA A 377 10.99 -24.90 -4.02
N GLN A 378 11.19 -24.64 -2.73
CA GLN A 378 12.13 -25.39 -1.88
C GLN A 378 11.65 -26.82 -1.56
N GLN A 379 10.34 -27.05 -1.48
CA GLN A 379 9.79 -28.39 -1.26
C GLN A 379 9.81 -29.28 -2.51
N VAL A 380 9.94 -28.69 -3.70
CA VAL A 380 10.06 -29.45 -4.97
C VAL A 380 11.51 -29.83 -5.26
N VAL A 381 12.47 -29.16 -4.62
CA VAL A 381 13.93 -29.39 -4.80
C VAL A 381 14.52 -30.30 -3.69
N ALA A 382 13.78 -30.61 -2.64
CA ALA A 382 14.10 -31.55 -1.57
C ALA A 382 13.36 -32.86 -1.76
#